data_7d8e9646cd02ddd510a0ce7536b8634a
#
_entry.id   7d8e9646cd02ddd510a0ce7536b8634a
#
_cell.length_a   1.000
_cell.length_b   1.000
_cell.length_c   1.000
_cell.angle_alpha   90.00
_cell.angle_beta   90.00
_cell.angle_gamma   90.00
#
_symmetry.space_group_name_H-M   'P 1'
#
loop_
_entity.id
_entity.type
_entity.pdbx_description
1 polymer ?
#
loop_
_entity_poly.entity_id
_entity_poly.type
_entity_poly.pdbx_seq_one_letter_code
_entity_poly.pdbx_strand_id
1 'polypeptide(L)'
;MCNLCFLPYTGISARIFAKWLELPTLNEINDLIETGFVQTTTRHTISLHPMIKEIALSETKPSVSSCHILLDSLQKICLMHGMEVAYYKKLFQTIGNIIELIEKDDMPKYLLFLENAFPYMDNYNYHKGMKGIIQELKVLLKTKSIGTNSDRALLLDFQATLETKPEKAIKLEKDALAQIENITADNARLVSNLHANLGGLYRMNGHPDLAREHMEKSISLL
;
A
#
# COMPACT_ATOMS: atom_id res chain seq x y z
N MET A 1 1.10 -0.34 -21.83
CA MET A 1 -0.33 0.02 -21.70
C MET A 1 -0.89 -0.34 -20.32
N CYS A 2 -0.76 -1.58 -19.82
CA CYS A 2 -1.32 -2.01 -18.51
C CYS A 2 -1.08 -1.01 -17.38
N ASN A 3 0.18 -0.62 -17.15
CA ASN A 3 0.55 0.28 -16.06
C ASN A 3 -0.05 1.70 -16.17
N LEU A 4 -0.38 2.15 -17.39
CA LEU A 4 -0.98 3.47 -17.63
C LEU A 4 -2.41 3.55 -17.09
N CYS A 5 -3.11 2.41 -16.97
CA CYS A 5 -4.47 2.35 -16.43
C CYS A 5 -4.56 2.87 -14.98
N PHE A 6 -3.44 2.84 -14.26
CA PHE A 6 -3.38 3.31 -12.87
C PHE A 6 -3.02 4.78 -12.73
N LEU A 7 -2.74 5.49 -13.83
CA LEU A 7 -2.43 6.92 -13.76
C LEU A 7 -3.57 7.71 -13.11
N PRO A 8 -3.23 8.70 -12.27
CA PRO A 8 -4.21 9.66 -11.79
C PRO A 8 -4.88 10.38 -12.97
N TYR A 9 -6.18 10.65 -12.88
CA TYR A 9 -6.89 11.42 -13.92
C TYR A 9 -6.30 12.84 -14.09
N THR A 10 -5.70 13.40 -13.03
CA THR A 10 -5.00 14.69 -13.08
C THR A 10 -3.59 14.58 -13.68
N GLY A 11 -3.21 13.38 -14.12
CA GLY A 11 -1.92 13.07 -14.70
C GLY A 11 -0.74 13.08 -13.73
N ILE A 12 0.40 12.63 -14.22
CA ILE A 12 1.68 12.60 -13.53
C ILE A 12 2.80 13.01 -14.50
N SER A 13 3.94 13.49 -13.99
CA SER A 13 5.11 13.76 -14.83
C SER A 13 5.55 12.49 -15.57
N ALA A 14 5.78 12.59 -16.88
CA ALA A 14 6.30 11.48 -17.69
C ALA A 14 7.61 10.91 -17.13
N ARG A 15 8.51 11.79 -16.62
CA ARG A 15 9.77 11.37 -16.00
C ARG A 15 9.56 10.55 -14.71
N ILE A 16 8.59 10.94 -13.87
CA ILE A 16 8.28 10.21 -12.66
C ILE A 16 7.71 8.85 -13.00
N PHE A 17 6.79 8.79 -13.98
CA PHE A 17 6.20 7.54 -14.40
C PHE A 17 7.22 6.59 -15.07
N ALA A 18 8.11 7.12 -15.92
CA ALA A 18 9.21 6.37 -16.48
C ALA A 18 10.13 5.77 -15.38
N LYS A 19 10.43 6.55 -14.34
CA LYS A 19 11.20 6.08 -13.19
C LYS A 19 10.48 4.94 -12.45
N TRP A 20 9.16 5.02 -12.28
CA TRP A 20 8.38 3.95 -11.65
C TRP A 20 8.37 2.65 -12.47
N LEU A 21 8.49 2.76 -13.80
CA LEU A 21 8.56 1.61 -14.70
C LEU A 21 9.99 1.18 -15.01
N GLU A 22 10.99 1.80 -14.38
CA GLU A 22 12.41 1.52 -14.61
C GLU A 22 12.80 1.69 -16.10
N LEU A 23 12.10 2.57 -16.83
CA LEU A 23 12.39 2.82 -18.25
C LEU A 23 13.70 3.60 -18.39
N PRO A 24 14.60 3.19 -19.27
CA PRO A 24 15.89 3.87 -19.49
C PRO A 24 15.72 5.22 -20.18
N THR A 25 14.66 5.39 -20.96
CA THR A 25 14.35 6.60 -21.72
C THR A 25 12.87 6.96 -21.66
N LEU A 26 12.48 8.05 -22.28
CA LEU A 26 11.09 8.43 -22.46
C LEU A 26 10.51 8.00 -23.82
N ASN A 27 11.25 7.27 -24.63
CA ASN A 27 10.85 6.96 -26.01
C ASN A 27 9.51 6.21 -26.05
N GLU A 28 9.33 5.19 -25.21
CA GLU A 28 8.09 4.40 -25.16
C GLU A 28 6.87 5.27 -24.74
N ILE A 29 7.08 6.26 -23.88
CA ILE A 29 6.03 7.20 -23.49
C ILE A 29 5.77 8.19 -24.63
N ASN A 30 6.80 8.68 -25.30
CA ASN A 30 6.66 9.62 -26.42
C ASN A 30 5.94 8.95 -27.60
N ASP A 31 6.24 7.69 -27.92
CA ASP A 31 5.54 6.92 -28.95
C ASP A 31 4.03 6.83 -28.65
N LEU A 32 3.67 6.61 -27.36
CA LEU A 32 2.28 6.58 -26.94
C LEU A 32 1.60 7.96 -26.99
N ILE A 33 2.34 9.05 -26.82
CA ILE A 33 1.86 10.41 -27.00
C ILE A 33 1.64 10.70 -28.51
N GLU A 34 2.60 10.34 -29.36
CA GLU A 34 2.53 10.53 -30.81
C GLU A 34 1.39 9.76 -31.45
N THR A 35 1.11 8.54 -30.96
CA THR A 35 -0.03 7.72 -31.40
C THR A 35 -1.38 8.19 -30.83
N GLY A 36 -1.40 9.19 -29.94
CA GLY A 36 -2.61 9.74 -29.33
C GLY A 36 -3.22 8.91 -28.21
N PHE A 37 -2.57 7.82 -27.77
CA PHE A 37 -3.04 7.02 -26.63
C PHE A 37 -2.86 7.75 -25.30
N VAL A 38 -1.79 8.51 -25.17
CA VAL A 38 -1.47 9.30 -23.98
C VAL A 38 -1.59 10.77 -24.28
N GLN A 39 -2.33 11.47 -23.44
CA GLN A 39 -2.43 12.92 -23.49
C GLN A 39 -1.29 13.55 -22.70
N THR A 40 -0.76 14.65 -23.22
CA THR A 40 0.27 15.45 -22.52
C THR A 40 -0.17 16.89 -22.35
N THR A 41 0.27 17.52 -21.26
CA THR A 41 0.10 18.94 -21.01
C THR A 41 1.40 19.69 -21.23
N THR A 42 1.33 21.04 -21.28
CA THR A 42 2.49 21.93 -21.39
C THR A 42 3.54 21.74 -20.28
N ARG A 43 3.18 21.07 -19.18
CA ARG A 43 4.07 20.75 -18.04
C ARG A 43 4.65 19.34 -18.12
N HIS A 44 4.64 18.70 -19.28
CA HIS A 44 5.07 17.30 -19.45
C HIS A 44 4.36 16.32 -18.51
N THR A 45 3.12 16.63 -18.14
CA THR A 45 2.25 15.74 -17.37
C THR A 45 1.49 14.86 -18.35
N ILE A 46 1.52 13.55 -18.11
CA ILE A 46 0.83 12.54 -18.93
C ILE A 46 -0.42 12.04 -18.21
N SER A 47 -1.46 11.75 -18.97
CA SER A 47 -2.69 11.11 -18.51
C SER A 47 -3.32 10.27 -19.62
N LEU A 48 -4.21 9.35 -19.28
CA LEU A 48 -5.05 8.67 -20.25
C LEU A 48 -6.40 9.39 -20.39
N HIS A 49 -6.87 9.47 -21.64
CA HIS A 49 -8.28 9.82 -21.86
C HIS A 49 -9.18 8.72 -21.26
N PRO A 50 -10.31 9.05 -20.60
CA PRO A 50 -11.17 8.05 -19.97
C PRO A 50 -11.55 6.86 -20.88
N MET A 51 -11.94 7.11 -22.13
CA MET A 51 -12.26 6.05 -23.09
C MET A 51 -11.07 5.13 -23.37
N ILE A 52 -9.85 5.71 -23.53
CA ILE A 52 -8.63 4.93 -23.75
C ILE A 52 -8.32 4.11 -22.51
N LYS A 53 -8.55 4.65 -21.32
CA LYS A 53 -8.37 3.90 -20.06
C LYS A 53 -9.30 2.69 -19.99
N GLU A 54 -10.58 2.84 -20.34
CA GLU A 54 -11.55 1.73 -20.34
C GLU A 54 -11.18 0.65 -21.36
N ILE A 55 -10.79 1.03 -22.57
CA ILE A 55 -10.31 0.10 -23.61
C ILE A 55 -9.06 -0.62 -23.11
N ALA A 56 -8.06 0.12 -22.57
CA ALA A 56 -6.83 -0.45 -22.07
C ALA A 56 -7.08 -1.45 -20.93
N LEU A 57 -7.99 -1.14 -20.00
CA LEU A 57 -8.39 -2.06 -18.92
C LEU A 57 -9.02 -3.35 -19.49
N SER A 58 -9.92 -3.21 -20.45
CA SER A 58 -10.60 -4.36 -21.07
C SER A 58 -9.63 -5.27 -21.84
N GLU A 59 -8.74 -4.66 -22.64
CA GLU A 59 -7.83 -5.39 -23.53
C GLU A 59 -6.61 -5.96 -22.80
N THR A 60 -6.06 -5.22 -21.83
CA THR A 60 -4.80 -5.60 -21.19
C THR A 60 -4.98 -6.35 -19.86
N LYS A 61 -6.16 -6.22 -19.23
CA LYS A 61 -6.49 -6.86 -17.94
C LYS A 61 -5.31 -6.77 -16.96
N PRO A 62 -4.96 -5.56 -16.51
CA PRO A 62 -3.77 -5.37 -15.69
C PRO A 62 -3.86 -6.18 -14.40
N SER A 63 -2.84 -7.02 -14.15
CA SER A 63 -2.75 -7.90 -12.99
C SER A 63 -1.51 -7.61 -12.15
N VAL A 64 -1.45 -8.14 -10.94
CA VAL A 64 -0.28 -8.02 -10.05
C VAL A 64 0.96 -8.55 -10.75
N SER A 65 0.86 -9.68 -11.44
CA SER A 65 1.98 -10.27 -12.16
C SER A 65 2.39 -9.43 -13.36
N SER A 66 1.45 -8.93 -14.17
CA SER A 66 1.78 -8.14 -15.37
C SER A 66 2.28 -6.72 -15.04
N CYS A 67 1.96 -6.20 -13.87
CA CYS A 67 2.33 -4.86 -13.42
C CYS A 67 3.38 -4.87 -12.30
N HIS A 68 4.12 -5.97 -12.14
CA HIS A 68 5.05 -6.18 -11.03
C HIS A 68 6.12 -5.07 -10.91
N ILE A 69 6.68 -4.58 -12.03
CA ILE A 69 7.69 -3.50 -12.01
C ILE A 69 7.11 -2.24 -11.34
N LEU A 70 5.87 -1.86 -11.69
CA LEU A 70 5.21 -0.71 -11.08
C LEU A 70 5.00 -0.93 -9.59
N LEU A 71 4.44 -2.09 -9.20
CA LEU A 71 4.18 -2.40 -7.80
C LEU A 71 5.47 -2.40 -6.98
N ASP A 72 6.53 -3.05 -7.48
CA ASP A 72 7.84 -3.13 -6.80
C ASP A 72 8.46 -1.74 -6.63
N SER A 73 8.36 -0.88 -7.65
CA SER A 73 8.86 0.50 -7.56
C SER A 73 8.07 1.35 -6.56
N LEU A 74 6.74 1.23 -6.55
CA LEU A 74 5.92 1.94 -5.59
C LEU A 74 6.17 1.43 -4.16
N GLN A 75 6.33 0.12 -3.99
CA GLN A 75 6.68 -0.50 -2.71
C GLN A 75 8.04 -0.02 -2.20
N LYS A 76 9.07 0.04 -3.05
CA LYS A 76 10.38 0.62 -2.70
C LYS A 76 10.24 2.06 -2.19
N ILE A 77 9.40 2.88 -2.84
CA ILE A 77 9.14 4.25 -2.40
C ILE A 77 8.47 4.28 -1.03
N CYS A 78 7.48 3.42 -0.81
CA CYS A 78 6.79 3.33 0.49
C CYS A 78 7.71 2.91 1.63
N LEU A 79 8.76 2.13 1.34
CA LEU A 79 9.77 1.70 2.33
C LEU A 79 10.85 2.76 2.61
N MET A 80 10.92 3.86 1.84
CA MET A 80 11.87 4.94 2.06
C MET A 80 11.42 5.85 3.22
N HIS A 81 11.68 5.43 4.45
CA HIS A 81 11.36 6.19 5.66
C HIS A 81 12.07 7.54 5.69
N GLY A 82 11.34 8.60 6.03
CA GLY A 82 11.89 9.94 6.24
C GLY A 82 12.23 10.73 4.96
N MET A 83 11.99 10.21 3.78
CA MET A 83 12.14 10.94 2.52
C MET A 83 10.80 11.57 2.10
N GLU A 84 10.76 12.90 2.06
CA GLU A 84 9.62 13.60 1.48
C GLU A 84 9.60 13.37 -0.04
N VAL A 85 8.47 12.88 -0.54
CA VAL A 85 8.23 12.69 -1.97
C VAL A 85 7.31 13.80 -2.45
N ALA A 86 7.83 14.75 -3.21
CA ALA A 86 7.07 15.91 -3.68
C ALA A 86 5.77 15.56 -4.43
N TYR A 87 5.66 14.33 -4.92
CA TYR A 87 4.50 13.83 -5.67
C TYR A 87 3.66 12.82 -4.88
N TYR A 88 3.78 12.77 -3.54
CA TYR A 88 3.06 11.78 -2.70
C TYR A 88 1.54 11.71 -2.97
N LYS A 89 0.89 12.84 -3.29
CA LYS A 89 -0.54 12.86 -3.65
C LYS A 89 -0.83 12.06 -4.91
N LYS A 90 0.07 12.11 -5.90
CA LYS A 90 -0.04 11.33 -7.14
C LYS A 90 0.23 9.86 -6.89
N LEU A 91 1.21 9.56 -6.05
CA LEU A 91 1.50 8.21 -5.58
C LEU A 91 0.27 7.59 -4.92
N PHE A 92 -0.37 8.28 -3.98
CA PHE A 92 -1.57 7.78 -3.29
C PHE A 92 -2.78 7.60 -4.24
N GLN A 93 -2.94 8.49 -5.21
CA GLN A 93 -3.97 8.30 -6.23
C GLN A 93 -3.69 7.07 -7.10
N THR A 94 -2.43 6.83 -7.46
CA THR A 94 -2.03 5.64 -8.22
C THR A 94 -2.25 4.37 -7.41
N ILE A 95 -1.85 4.35 -6.13
CA ILE A 95 -2.11 3.21 -5.23
C ILE A 95 -3.61 2.95 -5.11
N GLY A 96 -4.43 3.99 -4.96
CA GLY A 96 -5.89 3.86 -4.93
C GLY A 96 -6.46 3.23 -6.21
N ASN A 97 -5.99 3.66 -7.39
CA ASN A 97 -6.39 3.08 -8.67
C ASN A 97 -5.92 1.62 -8.81
N ILE A 98 -4.74 1.28 -8.29
CA ILE A 98 -4.26 -0.12 -8.27
C ILE A 98 -5.21 -0.97 -7.43
N ILE A 99 -5.54 -0.55 -6.20
CA ILE A 99 -6.45 -1.30 -5.31
C ILE A 99 -7.80 -1.58 -5.99
N GLU A 100 -8.33 -0.59 -6.72
CA GLU A 100 -9.64 -0.67 -7.37
C GLU A 100 -9.63 -1.52 -8.66
N LEU A 101 -8.57 -1.42 -9.47
CA LEU A 101 -8.61 -1.86 -10.87
C LEU A 101 -7.74 -3.09 -11.17
N ILE A 102 -6.82 -3.46 -10.29
CA ILE A 102 -5.85 -4.54 -10.57
C ILE A 102 -6.48 -5.92 -10.36
N GLU A 103 -6.19 -6.86 -11.27
CA GLU A 103 -6.49 -8.27 -11.09
C GLU A 103 -5.48 -8.90 -10.12
N LYS A 104 -5.97 -9.59 -9.09
CA LYS A 104 -5.18 -10.08 -7.95
C LYS A 104 -4.73 -11.53 -8.17
N ASP A 105 -4.00 -11.75 -9.27
CA ASP A 105 -3.48 -13.06 -9.69
C ASP A 105 -2.28 -13.56 -8.85
N ASP A 106 -1.62 -12.67 -8.10
CA ASP A 106 -0.57 -12.96 -7.12
C ASP A 106 -0.95 -12.32 -5.77
N MET A 107 -1.73 -13.05 -4.97
CA MET A 107 -2.25 -12.55 -3.69
C MET A 107 -1.15 -12.26 -2.66
N PRO A 108 -0.12 -13.10 -2.46
CA PRO A 108 0.96 -12.78 -1.53
C PRO A 108 1.67 -11.47 -1.84
N LYS A 109 2.00 -11.22 -3.12
CA LYS A 109 2.62 -9.98 -3.57
C LYS A 109 1.70 -8.78 -3.40
N TYR A 110 0.42 -8.95 -3.67
CA TYR A 110 -0.58 -7.90 -3.48
C TYR A 110 -0.72 -7.50 -2.01
N LEU A 111 -0.81 -8.47 -1.10
CA LEU A 111 -0.88 -8.20 0.34
C LEU A 111 0.36 -7.50 0.86
N LEU A 112 1.55 -7.93 0.43
CA LEU A 112 2.81 -7.28 0.77
C LEU A 112 2.85 -5.82 0.29
N PHE A 113 2.30 -5.55 -0.89
CA PHE A 113 2.15 -4.17 -1.41
C PHE A 113 1.26 -3.32 -0.50
N LEU A 114 0.08 -3.84 -0.08
CA LEU A 114 -0.82 -3.13 0.83
C LEU A 114 -0.19 -2.89 2.21
N GLU A 115 0.52 -3.88 2.72
CA GLU A 115 1.23 -3.84 4.01
C GLU A 115 2.29 -2.74 4.05
N ASN A 116 3.00 -2.51 2.94
CA ASN A 116 3.99 -1.44 2.86
C ASN A 116 3.37 -0.07 2.53
N ALA A 117 2.28 -0.03 1.78
CA ALA A 117 1.61 1.22 1.43
C ALA A 117 0.89 1.87 2.62
N PHE A 118 0.34 1.08 3.54
CA PHE A 118 -0.44 1.56 4.66
C PHE A 118 0.36 2.45 5.64
N PRO A 119 1.53 2.03 6.18
CA PRO A 119 2.34 2.88 7.07
C PRO A 119 2.84 4.14 6.37
N TYR A 120 3.15 4.05 5.08
CA TYR A 120 3.55 5.22 4.30
C TYR A 120 2.43 6.26 4.19
N MET A 121 1.18 5.81 3.98
CA MET A 121 0.01 6.69 4.01
C MET A 121 -0.22 7.30 5.38
N ASP A 122 0.02 6.55 6.46
CA ASP A 122 -0.08 7.03 7.84
C ASP A 122 0.90 8.17 8.12
N ASN A 123 2.16 8.05 7.69
CA ASN A 123 3.17 9.10 7.81
C ASN A 123 2.75 10.44 7.18
N TYR A 124 1.85 10.42 6.19
CA TYR A 124 1.29 11.62 5.54
C TYR A 124 -0.14 11.94 6.01
N ASN A 125 -0.65 11.26 7.03
CA ASN A 125 -2.04 11.39 7.52
C ASN A 125 -3.09 11.20 6.40
N TYR A 126 -2.83 10.32 5.42
CA TYR A 126 -3.73 10.08 4.31
C TYR A 126 -4.81 9.06 4.67
N HIS A 127 -5.65 9.40 5.64
CA HIS A 127 -6.69 8.52 6.20
C HIS A 127 -7.67 7.97 5.15
N LYS A 128 -7.92 8.70 4.04
CA LYS A 128 -8.78 8.20 2.96
C LYS A 128 -8.20 6.94 2.32
N GLY A 129 -6.90 6.94 2.00
CA GLY A 129 -6.23 5.79 1.41
C GLY A 129 -6.13 4.62 2.39
N MET A 130 -5.80 4.90 3.66
CA MET A 130 -5.75 3.89 4.72
C MET A 130 -7.11 3.18 4.90
N LYS A 131 -8.21 3.94 4.92
CA LYS A 131 -9.58 3.36 4.93
C LYS A 131 -9.87 2.51 3.71
N GLY A 132 -9.36 2.90 2.53
CA GLY A 132 -9.46 2.10 1.31
C GLY A 132 -8.78 0.74 1.46
N ILE A 133 -7.55 0.70 1.99
CA ILE A 133 -6.82 -0.54 2.24
C ILE A 133 -7.57 -1.43 3.25
N ILE A 134 -8.06 -0.87 4.35
CA ILE A 134 -8.85 -1.62 5.34
C ILE A 134 -10.12 -2.21 4.70
N GLN A 135 -10.80 -1.44 3.85
CA GLN A 135 -11.99 -1.92 3.16
C GLN A 135 -11.66 -3.05 2.18
N GLU A 136 -10.54 -2.94 1.48
CA GLU A 136 -10.04 -3.98 0.58
C GLU A 136 -9.77 -5.30 1.35
N LEU A 137 -9.02 -5.23 2.45
CA LEU A 137 -8.76 -6.41 3.29
C LEU A 137 -10.06 -7.06 3.80
N LYS A 138 -11.05 -6.24 4.20
CA LYS A 138 -12.37 -6.76 4.60
C LYS A 138 -13.09 -7.50 3.47
N VAL A 139 -13.01 -6.99 2.24
CA VAL A 139 -13.59 -7.64 1.06
C VAL A 139 -12.88 -8.96 0.79
N LEU A 140 -11.55 -8.98 0.79
CA LEU A 140 -10.76 -10.18 0.55
C LEU A 140 -11.04 -11.27 1.60
N LEU A 141 -11.15 -10.89 2.88
CA LEU A 141 -11.55 -11.83 3.95
C LEU A 141 -12.98 -12.36 3.76
N LYS A 142 -13.92 -11.48 3.38
CA LYS A 142 -15.31 -11.86 3.15
C LYS A 142 -15.46 -12.80 1.96
N THR A 143 -14.73 -12.59 0.89
CA THR A 143 -14.71 -13.43 -0.32
C THR A 143 -13.88 -14.70 -0.14
N LYS A 144 -13.22 -14.86 1.01
CA LYS A 144 -12.30 -15.97 1.31
C LYS A 144 -11.11 -16.03 0.34
N SER A 145 -10.76 -14.91 -0.29
CA SER A 145 -9.54 -14.79 -1.11
C SER A 145 -8.28 -14.80 -0.24
N ILE A 146 -8.42 -14.33 1.02
CA ILE A 146 -7.46 -14.48 2.12
C ILE A 146 -8.20 -14.99 3.35
N GLY A 147 -7.51 -15.50 4.36
CA GLY A 147 -8.20 -15.99 5.53
C GLY A 147 -7.31 -16.63 6.60
N THR A 148 -6.00 -16.43 6.50
CA THR A 148 -5.05 -16.87 7.53
C THR A 148 -5.23 -16.06 8.82
N ASN A 149 -4.70 -16.55 9.91
CA ASN A 149 -4.66 -15.81 11.16
C ASN A 149 -3.83 -14.51 11.03
N SER A 150 -2.74 -14.57 10.24
CA SER A 150 -1.94 -13.36 9.93
C SER A 150 -2.73 -12.31 9.16
N ASP A 151 -3.58 -12.70 8.18
CA ASP A 151 -4.42 -11.74 7.45
C ASP A 151 -5.43 -11.04 8.37
N ARG A 152 -5.99 -11.77 9.34
CA ARG A 152 -6.91 -11.20 10.34
C ARG A 152 -6.17 -10.27 11.30
N ALA A 153 -4.99 -10.68 11.74
CA ALA A 153 -4.13 -9.86 12.60
C ALA A 153 -3.75 -8.55 11.89
N LEU A 154 -3.34 -8.60 10.63
CA LEU A 154 -3.01 -7.42 9.82
C LEU A 154 -4.20 -6.45 9.70
N LEU A 155 -5.41 -6.95 9.47
CA LEU A 155 -6.60 -6.10 9.43
C LEU A 155 -6.85 -5.40 10.76
N LEU A 156 -6.69 -6.10 11.89
CA LEU A 156 -6.87 -5.53 13.24
C LEU A 156 -5.82 -4.45 13.54
N ASP A 157 -4.56 -4.69 13.18
CA ASP A 157 -3.45 -3.73 13.27
C ASP A 157 -3.77 -2.42 12.52
N PHE A 158 -4.18 -2.54 11.26
CA PHE A 158 -4.56 -1.38 10.46
C PHE A 158 -5.78 -0.63 11.02
N GLN A 159 -6.72 -1.35 11.63
CA GLN A 159 -7.85 -0.72 12.31
C GLN A 159 -7.42 0.00 13.59
N ALA A 160 -6.46 -0.57 14.34
CA ALA A 160 -5.91 0.02 15.55
C ALA A 160 -5.21 1.36 15.24
N THR A 161 -4.45 1.42 14.15
CA THR A 161 -3.76 2.65 13.70
C THR A 161 -4.73 3.81 13.43
N LEU A 162 -5.94 3.54 12.93
CA LEU A 162 -6.96 4.58 12.67
C LEU A 162 -7.90 4.84 13.87
N GLU A 163 -7.75 4.09 14.95
CA GLU A 163 -8.59 4.29 16.14
C GLU A 163 -8.10 5.49 16.95
N THR A 164 -9.03 6.36 17.34
CA THR A 164 -8.72 7.59 18.07
C THR A 164 -8.67 7.41 19.58
N LYS A 165 -9.25 6.31 20.09
CA LYS A 165 -9.30 6.01 21.54
C LYS A 165 -8.20 5.01 21.88
N PRO A 166 -7.20 5.41 22.70
CA PRO A 166 -6.06 4.55 23.03
C PRO A 166 -6.44 3.17 23.57
N GLU A 167 -7.45 3.08 24.42
CA GLU A 167 -7.90 1.82 25.01
C GLU A 167 -8.46 0.86 23.96
N LYS A 168 -9.15 1.40 22.94
CA LYS A 168 -9.68 0.61 21.84
C LYS A 168 -8.57 0.18 20.89
N ALA A 169 -7.60 1.06 20.60
CA ALA A 169 -6.43 0.74 19.80
C ALA A 169 -5.62 -0.39 20.47
N ILE A 170 -5.33 -0.27 21.78
CA ILE A 170 -4.66 -1.33 22.55
C ILE A 170 -5.43 -2.65 22.51
N LYS A 171 -6.76 -2.60 22.59
CA LYS A 171 -7.58 -3.82 22.48
C LYS A 171 -7.44 -4.47 21.11
N LEU A 172 -7.52 -3.69 20.03
CA LEU A 172 -7.38 -4.19 18.66
C LEU A 172 -6.01 -4.83 18.43
N GLU A 173 -4.92 -4.21 18.91
CA GLU A 173 -3.57 -4.76 18.82
C GLU A 173 -3.41 -6.07 19.61
N LYS A 174 -4.01 -6.16 20.80
CA LYS A 174 -4.05 -7.42 21.57
C LYS A 174 -4.87 -8.50 20.87
N ASP A 175 -6.01 -8.13 20.32
CA ASP A 175 -6.85 -9.05 19.55
C ASP A 175 -6.11 -9.52 18.27
N ALA A 176 -5.28 -8.68 17.68
CA ALA A 176 -4.40 -9.03 16.55
C ALA A 176 -3.33 -10.07 16.98
N LEU A 177 -2.63 -9.81 18.09
CA LEU A 177 -1.65 -10.78 18.62
C LEU A 177 -2.31 -12.12 18.98
N ALA A 178 -3.54 -12.11 19.50
CA ALA A 178 -4.28 -13.33 19.85
C ALA A 178 -4.69 -14.17 18.62
N GLN A 179 -4.66 -13.61 17.41
CA GLN A 179 -4.84 -14.40 16.18
C GLN A 179 -3.62 -15.29 15.89
N ILE A 180 -2.43 -14.93 16.37
CA ILE A 180 -1.18 -15.61 16.04
C ILE A 180 -0.87 -16.67 17.09
N GLU A 181 -1.10 -17.94 16.75
CA GLU A 181 -0.84 -19.07 17.66
C GLU A 181 0.66 -19.38 17.78
N ASN A 182 1.39 -19.29 16.66
CA ASN A 182 2.82 -19.59 16.58
C ASN A 182 3.54 -18.53 15.76
N ILE A 183 4.68 -18.10 16.26
CA ILE A 183 5.57 -17.17 15.53
C ILE A 183 6.43 -17.99 14.56
N THR A 184 6.38 -17.61 13.30
CA THR A 184 7.12 -18.23 12.20
C THR A 184 7.92 -17.16 11.46
N ALA A 185 8.84 -17.56 10.58
CA ALA A 185 9.57 -16.60 9.74
C ALA A 185 8.62 -15.72 8.90
N ASP A 186 7.47 -16.26 8.47
CA ASP A 186 6.52 -15.55 7.62
C ASP A 186 5.73 -14.47 8.37
N ASN A 187 5.49 -14.63 9.68
CA ASN A 187 4.71 -13.68 10.46
C ASN A 187 5.53 -12.91 11.52
N ALA A 188 6.81 -13.22 11.69
CA ALA A 188 7.67 -12.59 12.71
C ALA A 188 7.68 -11.05 12.59
N ARG A 189 7.74 -10.52 11.35
CA ARG A 189 7.69 -9.07 11.11
C ARG A 189 6.35 -8.46 11.55
N LEU A 190 5.24 -9.11 11.25
CA LEU A 190 3.91 -8.65 11.69
C LEU A 190 3.85 -8.63 13.22
N VAL A 191 4.26 -9.73 13.88
CA VAL A 191 4.26 -9.81 15.35
C VAL A 191 5.18 -8.76 15.97
N SER A 192 6.35 -8.51 15.39
CA SER A 192 7.25 -7.43 15.81
C SER A 192 6.57 -6.06 15.74
N ASN A 193 5.88 -5.76 14.62
CA ASN A 193 5.15 -4.52 14.43
C ASN A 193 4.01 -4.35 15.46
N LEU A 194 3.21 -5.41 15.70
CA LEU A 194 2.15 -5.41 16.73
C LEU A 194 2.71 -5.09 18.11
N HIS A 195 3.86 -5.65 18.47
CA HIS A 195 4.52 -5.33 19.72
C HIS A 195 5.06 -3.90 19.75
N ALA A 196 5.64 -3.38 18.66
CA ALA A 196 6.09 -2.00 18.57
C ALA A 196 4.92 -1.01 18.75
N ASN A 197 3.79 -1.27 18.09
CA ASN A 197 2.58 -0.46 18.18
C ASN A 197 2.01 -0.46 19.60
N LEU A 198 1.89 -1.62 20.24
CA LEU A 198 1.49 -1.72 21.66
C LEU A 198 2.43 -0.94 22.58
N GLY A 199 3.74 -1.05 22.36
CA GLY A 199 4.73 -0.29 23.11
C GLY A 199 4.50 1.22 22.99
N GLY A 200 4.25 1.71 21.77
CA GLY A 200 3.91 3.10 21.50
C GLY A 200 2.63 3.53 22.20
N LEU A 201 1.55 2.75 22.07
CA LEU A 201 0.25 3.01 22.68
C LEU A 201 0.32 3.03 24.21
N TYR A 202 1.01 2.06 24.82
CA TYR A 202 1.21 2.04 26.27
C TYR A 202 2.02 3.23 26.77
N ARG A 203 3.06 3.64 26.06
CA ARG A 203 3.84 4.83 26.40
C ARG A 203 2.96 6.08 26.39
N MET A 204 2.15 6.26 25.36
CA MET A 204 1.22 7.40 25.24
C MET A 204 0.15 7.40 26.33
N ASN A 205 -0.24 6.22 26.81
CA ASN A 205 -1.27 6.04 27.84
C ASN A 205 -0.71 5.97 29.28
N GLY A 206 0.56 6.32 29.49
CA GLY A 206 1.16 6.46 30.81
C GLY A 206 1.57 5.13 31.48
N HIS A 207 1.79 4.07 30.70
CA HIS A 207 2.22 2.75 31.18
C HIS A 207 3.64 2.39 30.69
N PRO A 208 4.69 3.04 31.23
CA PRO A 208 6.05 2.91 30.71
C PRO A 208 6.64 1.49 30.84
N ASP A 209 6.26 0.75 31.87
CA ASP A 209 6.77 -0.62 32.07
C ASP A 209 6.22 -1.58 31.01
N LEU A 210 4.92 -1.52 30.72
CA LEU A 210 4.31 -2.29 29.62
C LEU A 210 4.87 -1.85 28.28
N ALA A 211 5.12 -0.56 28.09
CA ALA A 211 5.74 -0.04 26.87
C ALA A 211 7.11 -0.67 26.63
N ARG A 212 7.95 -0.72 27.68
CA ARG A 212 9.26 -1.33 27.63
C ARG A 212 9.19 -2.81 27.28
N GLU A 213 8.35 -3.56 28.00
CA GLU A 213 8.16 -5.00 27.76
C GLU A 213 7.83 -5.29 26.28
N HIS A 214 6.88 -4.54 25.73
CA HIS A 214 6.46 -4.73 24.34
C HIS A 214 7.56 -4.31 23.34
N MET A 215 8.30 -3.23 23.59
CA MET A 215 9.42 -2.82 22.75
C MET A 215 10.56 -3.86 22.74
N GLU A 216 10.88 -4.45 23.89
CA GLU A 216 11.88 -5.52 24.00
C GLU A 216 11.45 -6.76 23.20
N LYS A 217 10.17 -7.15 23.29
CA LYS A 217 9.63 -8.25 22.48
C LYS A 217 9.72 -7.97 20.99
N SER A 218 9.39 -6.73 20.56
CA SER A 218 9.50 -6.33 19.17
C SER A 218 10.93 -6.49 18.64
N ILE A 219 11.92 -5.98 19.39
CA ILE A 219 13.33 -6.05 18.99
C ILE A 219 13.84 -7.51 18.93
N SER A 220 13.37 -8.37 19.83
CA SER A 220 13.80 -9.77 19.88
C SER A 220 13.32 -10.62 18.69
N LEU A 221 12.39 -10.11 17.89
CA LEU A 221 11.79 -10.79 16.74
C LEU A 221 12.38 -10.36 15.39
N LEU A 222 13.27 -9.36 15.39
CA LEU A 222 13.97 -8.82 14.21
C LEU A 222 15.37 -9.44 14.08
#